data_33a53d2ae17023cf8db02ed1a1faf6c1
#
_entry.id   33a53d2ae17023cf8db02ed1a1faf6c1
#
_cell.length_a   1.000
_cell.length_b   1.000
_cell.length_c   1.000
_cell.angle_alpha   90.00
_cell.angle_beta   90.00
_cell.angle_gamma   90.00
#
_symmetry.space_group_name_H-M   'P 1'
#
loop_
_entity.id
_entity.type
_entity.pdbx_description
1 polymer ?
#
loop_
_entity_poly.entity_id
_entity_poly.type
_entity_poly.pdbx_seq_one_letter_code
_entity_poly.pdbx_strand_id
1 'polypeptide(L)'
;KHVAQQLSIKNRPYFINVESHFVSQYRMSSGECLLVSLLHFLYNSIVRRSLPSNQKVLVLIDELELALHPVAVLRLMDFLKQLVKEHSNLIIYLSSHSPEVIRTISPSELFKVTNNNGNLTIEANCYPSYLIRDLYSNVSPDFLFLVEDELSQLVVNKILSKYSLRTSKLIHCVPVGGWQNVLELHKELYSKKVLG
;
A
#
# COMPACT_ATOMS: atom_id res chain seq x y z
N LYS A 1 12.36 -23.39 16.73
CA LYS A 1 13.67 -23.75 16.11
C LYS A 1 13.61 -25.04 15.29
N HIS A 2 12.63 -25.25 14.45
CA HIS A 2 12.66 -26.30 13.44
C HIS A 2 11.75 -25.85 12.29
N VAL A 3 12.18 -24.81 11.60
CA VAL A 3 11.69 -24.61 10.24
C VAL A 3 12.29 -25.71 9.40
N ALA A 4 11.45 -26.38 8.67
CA ALA A 4 11.75 -27.53 7.88
C ALA A 4 13.12 -27.49 7.22
N GLN A 5 13.89 -28.50 7.45
CA GLN A 5 15.25 -28.65 6.94
C GLN A 5 15.35 -28.74 5.41
N GLN A 6 14.25 -28.73 4.69
CA GLN A 6 14.28 -28.83 3.22
C GLN A 6 13.02 -28.26 2.60
N LEU A 7 13.03 -27.00 2.25
CA LEU A 7 12.31 -26.54 1.08
C LEU A 7 13.13 -26.94 -0.17
N SER A 8 13.14 -28.21 -0.45
CA SER A 8 13.64 -28.70 -1.71
C SER A 8 12.53 -28.51 -2.74
N ILE A 9 12.75 -27.65 -3.72
CA ILE A 9 11.93 -27.50 -4.94
C ILE A 9 11.78 -28.83 -5.71
N LYS A 10 12.47 -29.87 -5.30
CA LYS A 10 12.40 -31.22 -5.86
C LYS A 10 11.60 -32.16 -4.94
N ASN A 11 10.28 -32.14 -5.10
CA ASN A 11 9.32 -33.20 -4.70
C ASN A 11 9.33 -33.75 -3.26
N ARG A 12 9.84 -33.03 -2.27
CA ARG A 12 9.69 -33.45 -0.87
C ARG A 12 8.79 -32.46 -0.12
N PRO A 13 7.67 -32.91 0.45
CA PRO A 13 6.80 -32.07 1.24
C PRO A 13 7.55 -31.57 2.48
N TYR A 14 7.32 -30.34 2.87
CA TYR A 14 7.80 -29.80 4.15
C TYR A 14 6.73 -29.96 5.24
N PHE A 15 7.20 -29.97 6.48
CA PHE A 15 6.36 -30.02 7.66
C PHE A 15 6.68 -28.85 8.57
N ILE A 16 5.64 -28.24 9.15
CA ILE A 16 5.80 -27.24 10.20
C ILE A 16 5.40 -27.89 11.53
N ASN A 17 6.19 -27.65 12.56
CA ASN A 17 5.83 -28.04 13.92
C ASN A 17 5.00 -26.92 14.56
N VAL A 18 3.73 -27.18 14.81
CA VAL A 18 2.81 -26.29 15.49
C VAL A 18 2.36 -26.97 16.79
N GLU A 19 2.68 -26.39 17.94
CA GLU A 19 2.26 -26.91 19.25
C GLU A 19 2.52 -28.42 19.43
N SER A 20 3.70 -28.89 19.05
CA SER A 20 4.11 -30.30 19.11
C SER A 20 3.47 -31.22 18.06
N HIS A 21 2.73 -30.69 17.10
CA HIS A 21 2.16 -31.44 15.99
C HIS A 21 2.83 -31.06 14.65
N PHE A 22 3.16 -32.07 13.84
CA PHE A 22 3.67 -31.82 12.50
C PHE A 22 2.53 -31.65 11.51
N VAL A 23 2.42 -30.46 10.93
CA VAL A 23 1.48 -30.15 9.86
C VAL A 23 2.19 -30.27 8.52
N SER A 24 1.70 -31.16 7.67
CA SER A 24 2.25 -31.36 6.32
C SER A 24 1.82 -30.22 5.40
N GLN A 25 2.69 -29.85 4.46
CA GLN A 25 2.38 -28.90 3.38
C GLN A 25 1.04 -29.17 2.70
N TYR A 26 0.67 -30.44 2.50
CA TYR A 26 -0.59 -30.82 1.87
C TYR A 26 -1.84 -30.54 2.72
N ARG A 27 -1.67 -30.21 3.98
CA ARG A 27 -2.75 -29.85 4.90
C ARG A 27 -2.77 -28.34 5.21
N MET A 28 -1.87 -27.58 4.61
CA MET A 28 -1.81 -26.13 4.76
C MET A 28 -2.75 -25.46 3.76
N SER A 29 -3.33 -24.36 4.16
CA SER A 29 -4.02 -23.44 3.25
C SER A 29 -3.02 -22.78 2.28
N SER A 30 -3.53 -22.24 1.18
CA SER A 30 -2.70 -21.47 0.22
C SER A 30 -1.95 -20.33 0.90
N GLY A 31 -2.61 -19.61 1.83
CA GLY A 31 -2.00 -18.53 2.60
C GLY A 31 -0.88 -19.00 3.51
N GLU A 32 -1.05 -20.13 4.21
CA GLU A 32 0.02 -20.72 5.03
C GLU A 32 1.22 -21.14 4.19
N CYS A 33 0.98 -21.76 3.02
CA CYS A 33 2.04 -22.11 2.09
C CYS A 33 2.80 -20.90 1.58
N LEU A 34 2.08 -19.82 1.23
CA LEU A 34 2.67 -18.55 0.79
C LEU A 34 3.53 -17.93 1.88
N LEU A 35 2.99 -17.85 3.10
CA LEU A 35 3.69 -17.28 4.27
C LEU A 35 4.98 -18.05 4.56
N VAL A 36 4.93 -19.37 4.59
CA VAL A 36 6.13 -20.20 4.82
C VAL A 36 7.16 -20.00 3.72
N SER A 37 6.73 -19.91 2.47
CA SER A 37 7.62 -19.67 1.33
C SER A 37 8.29 -18.29 1.44
N LEU A 38 7.54 -17.26 1.80
CA LEU A 38 8.07 -15.90 2.02
C LEU A 38 9.08 -15.86 3.17
N LEU A 39 8.73 -16.45 4.32
CA LEU A 39 9.63 -16.51 5.48
C LEU A 39 10.91 -17.27 5.16
N HIS A 40 10.82 -18.36 4.43
CA HIS A 40 11.99 -19.12 3.98
C HIS A 40 12.87 -18.31 3.01
N PHE A 41 12.25 -17.60 2.08
CA PHE A 41 12.96 -16.71 1.15
C PHE A 41 13.71 -15.61 1.92
N LEU A 42 13.05 -14.95 2.87
CA LEU A 42 13.66 -13.92 3.71
C LEU A 42 14.82 -14.48 4.53
N TYR A 43 14.62 -15.63 5.19
CA TYR A 43 15.65 -16.29 5.96
C TYR A 43 16.88 -16.61 5.10
N ASN A 44 16.70 -17.21 3.92
CA ASN A 44 17.82 -17.51 3.04
C ASN A 44 18.52 -16.26 2.51
N SER A 45 17.77 -15.19 2.25
CA SER A 45 18.32 -13.96 1.69
C SER A 45 19.12 -13.15 2.72
N ILE A 46 18.69 -13.16 3.98
CA ILE A 46 19.24 -12.30 5.04
C ILE A 46 20.22 -13.07 5.92
N VAL A 47 19.83 -14.26 6.39
CA VAL A 47 20.58 -15.01 7.40
C VAL A 47 21.58 -15.97 6.77
N ARG A 48 21.10 -16.79 5.82
CA ARG A 48 21.94 -17.88 5.28
C ARG A 48 23.05 -17.40 4.36
N ARG A 49 22.83 -16.31 3.62
CA ARG A 49 23.85 -15.80 2.69
C ARG A 49 25.04 -15.13 3.36
N SER A 50 24.95 -14.82 4.67
CA SER A 50 26.02 -14.16 5.44
C SER A 50 26.64 -12.99 4.65
N LEU A 51 25.79 -12.14 4.08
CA LEU A 51 26.24 -11.01 3.25
C LEU A 51 27.04 -10.03 4.12
N PRO A 52 28.09 -9.42 3.58
CA PRO A 52 28.81 -8.37 4.28
C PRO A 52 27.83 -7.28 4.75
N SER A 53 28.05 -6.73 5.93
CA SER A 53 27.15 -5.70 6.53
C SER A 53 27.02 -4.42 5.69
N ASN A 54 27.95 -4.17 4.78
CA ASN A 54 27.92 -3.04 3.84
C ASN A 54 27.08 -3.31 2.57
N GLN A 55 26.69 -4.56 2.32
CA GLN A 55 25.88 -4.90 1.14
C GLN A 55 24.40 -4.73 1.45
N LYS A 56 23.74 -3.82 0.72
CA LYS A 56 22.30 -3.63 0.82
C LYS A 56 21.54 -4.82 0.22
N VAL A 57 20.51 -5.25 0.91
CA VAL A 57 19.57 -6.29 0.47
C VAL A 57 18.25 -5.61 0.16
N LEU A 58 17.81 -5.70 -1.08
CA LEU A 58 16.51 -5.21 -1.53
C LEU A 58 15.54 -6.37 -1.70
N VAL A 59 14.42 -6.30 -1.02
CA VAL A 59 13.31 -7.27 -1.13
C VAL A 59 12.10 -6.56 -1.70
N LEU A 60 11.53 -7.13 -2.74
CA LEU A 60 10.29 -6.66 -3.37
C LEU A 60 9.20 -7.69 -3.13
N ILE A 61 8.08 -7.24 -2.57
CA ILE A 61 6.91 -8.09 -2.28
C ILE A 61 5.72 -7.47 -2.99
N ASP A 62 5.12 -8.21 -3.89
CA ASP A 62 3.93 -7.79 -4.62
C ASP A 62 2.68 -8.40 -3.99
N GLU A 63 1.64 -7.59 -3.83
CA GLU A 63 0.32 -7.99 -3.29
C GLU A 63 0.42 -8.82 -1.99
N LEU A 64 1.02 -8.23 -0.95
CA LEU A 64 1.28 -8.88 0.33
C LEU A 64 0.06 -9.58 0.93
N GLU A 65 -1.13 -9.03 0.72
CA GLU A 65 -2.41 -9.53 1.23
C GLU A 65 -2.97 -10.71 0.46
N LEU A 66 -2.40 -11.07 -0.71
CA LEU A 66 -2.94 -12.13 -1.53
C LEU A 66 -2.95 -13.47 -0.78
N ALA A 67 -4.13 -14.06 -0.65
CA ALA A 67 -4.37 -15.31 0.07
C ALA A 67 -4.11 -15.31 1.58
N LEU A 68 -3.84 -14.16 2.22
CA LEU A 68 -3.68 -14.06 3.67
C LEU A 68 -4.94 -13.46 4.33
N HIS A 69 -5.29 -14.00 5.50
CA HIS A 69 -6.33 -13.38 6.33
C HIS A 69 -5.83 -12.03 6.88
N PRO A 70 -6.69 -10.97 7.01
CA PRO A 70 -6.28 -9.65 7.46
C PRO A 70 -5.43 -9.63 8.74
N VAL A 71 -5.77 -10.45 9.74
CA VAL A 71 -4.97 -10.58 10.97
C VAL A 71 -3.57 -11.13 10.71
N ALA A 72 -3.43 -12.08 9.77
CA ALA A 72 -2.12 -12.62 9.40
C ALA A 72 -1.27 -11.58 8.66
N VAL A 73 -1.90 -10.76 7.82
CA VAL A 73 -1.24 -9.64 7.13
C VAL A 73 -0.66 -8.65 8.14
N LEU A 74 -1.44 -8.24 9.14
CA LEU A 74 -0.97 -7.31 10.17
C LEU A 74 0.22 -7.88 10.97
N ARG A 75 0.16 -9.14 11.37
CA ARG A 75 1.28 -9.83 12.06
C ARG A 75 2.52 -9.93 11.18
N LEU A 76 2.33 -10.17 9.89
CA LEU A 76 3.43 -10.20 8.92
C LEU A 76 4.05 -8.80 8.79
N MET A 77 3.24 -7.74 8.73
CA MET A 77 3.72 -6.36 8.71
C MET A 77 4.56 -6.01 9.94
N ASP A 78 4.11 -6.38 11.12
CA ASP A 78 4.87 -6.17 12.37
C ASP A 78 6.21 -6.92 12.34
N PHE A 79 6.21 -8.16 11.87
CA PHE A 79 7.42 -8.96 11.69
C PHE A 79 8.38 -8.31 10.68
N LEU A 80 7.90 -7.85 9.52
CA LEU A 80 8.73 -7.19 8.51
C LEU A 80 9.34 -5.88 9.04
N LYS A 81 8.57 -5.07 9.78
CA LYS A 81 9.08 -3.86 10.44
C LYS A 81 10.16 -4.15 11.47
N GLN A 82 9.97 -5.21 12.26
CA GLN A 82 10.99 -5.64 13.20
C GLN A 82 12.26 -6.10 12.47
N LEU A 83 12.12 -6.89 11.41
CA LEU A 83 13.24 -7.41 10.64
C LEU A 83 14.09 -6.28 10.02
N VAL A 84 13.45 -5.23 9.49
CA VAL A 84 14.16 -4.06 8.96
C VAL A 84 14.89 -3.28 10.07
N LYS A 85 14.35 -3.22 11.29
CA LYS A 85 15.03 -2.60 12.43
C LYS A 85 16.26 -3.39 12.89
N GLU A 86 16.20 -4.72 12.84
CA GLU A 86 17.30 -5.60 13.21
C GLU A 86 18.40 -5.66 12.16
N HIS A 87 18.07 -5.43 10.90
CA HIS A 87 19.00 -5.51 9.76
C HIS A 87 19.05 -4.18 9.00
N SER A 88 19.96 -3.30 9.39
CA SER A 88 20.11 -1.94 8.83
C SER A 88 20.44 -1.89 7.32
N ASN A 89 20.91 -3.00 6.75
CA ASN A 89 21.18 -3.15 5.33
C ASN A 89 20.00 -3.69 4.52
N LEU A 90 18.87 -4.02 5.20
CA LEU A 90 17.67 -4.54 4.55
C LEU A 90 16.71 -3.41 4.18
N ILE A 91 16.26 -3.42 2.93
CA ILE A 91 15.23 -2.52 2.41
C ILE A 91 14.11 -3.41 1.85
N ILE A 92 12.89 -3.17 2.29
CA ILE A 92 11.70 -3.90 1.79
C ILE A 92 10.75 -2.90 1.13
N TYR A 93 10.44 -3.12 -0.12
CA TYR A 93 9.32 -2.48 -0.81
C TYR A 93 8.21 -3.50 -0.99
N LEU A 94 7.00 -3.08 -0.68
CA LEU A 94 5.82 -3.92 -0.87
C LEU A 94 4.71 -3.15 -1.59
N SER A 95 3.98 -3.82 -2.44
CA SER A 95 2.71 -3.32 -2.98
C SER A 95 1.54 -3.87 -2.18
N SER A 96 0.50 -3.09 -2.01
CA SER A 96 -0.72 -3.53 -1.34
C SER A 96 -1.91 -2.66 -1.70
N HIS A 97 -3.07 -3.27 -1.80
CA HIS A 97 -4.37 -2.61 -1.90
C HIS A 97 -5.18 -2.73 -0.59
N SER A 98 -4.60 -3.32 0.46
CA SER A 98 -5.26 -3.52 1.75
C SER A 98 -5.27 -2.25 2.59
N PRO A 99 -6.44 -1.72 2.97
CA PRO A 99 -6.53 -0.60 3.91
C PRO A 99 -5.87 -0.88 5.26
N GLU A 100 -5.90 -2.13 5.70
CA GLU A 100 -5.27 -2.57 6.94
C GLU A 100 -3.77 -2.38 6.88
N VAL A 101 -3.13 -2.76 5.77
CA VAL A 101 -1.70 -2.55 5.53
C VAL A 101 -1.39 -1.05 5.48
N ILE A 102 -2.12 -0.31 4.63
CA ILE A 102 -1.89 1.13 4.42
C ILE A 102 -1.96 1.90 5.73
N ARG A 103 -2.93 1.60 6.62
CA ARG A 103 -3.06 2.26 7.93
C ARG A 103 -1.88 2.06 8.87
N THR A 104 -1.09 0.99 8.68
CA THR A 104 0.05 0.68 9.56
C THR A 104 1.34 1.38 9.14
N ILE A 105 1.38 2.03 7.97
CA ILE A 105 2.58 2.62 7.40
C ILE A 105 2.61 4.13 7.65
N SER A 106 3.80 4.65 7.96
CA SER A 106 4.00 6.09 8.13
C SER A 106 3.86 6.83 6.80
N PRO A 107 3.36 8.06 6.78
CA PRO A 107 3.27 8.84 5.53
C PRO A 107 4.59 8.96 4.77
N SER A 108 5.72 9.04 5.46
CA SER A 108 7.06 9.12 4.87
C SER A 108 7.51 7.84 4.14
N GLU A 109 6.84 6.73 4.40
CA GLU A 109 7.13 5.41 3.82
C GLU A 109 6.07 4.98 2.81
N LEU A 110 5.04 5.83 2.59
CA LEU A 110 3.94 5.58 1.65
C LEU A 110 4.15 6.30 0.33
N PHE A 111 4.03 5.54 -0.75
CA PHE A 111 4.10 6.01 -2.12
C PHE A 111 2.84 5.60 -2.87
N LYS A 112 2.23 6.55 -3.57
CA LYS A 112 1.14 6.28 -4.50
C LYS A 112 1.72 6.19 -5.91
N VAL A 113 1.45 5.09 -6.58
CA VAL A 113 1.83 4.89 -7.98
C VAL A 113 0.57 4.94 -8.82
N THR A 114 0.52 5.84 -9.79
CA THR A 114 -0.61 5.98 -10.71
C THR A 114 -0.11 5.77 -12.14
N ASN A 115 -0.83 4.95 -12.89
CA ASN A 115 -0.55 4.71 -14.31
C ASN A 115 -1.63 5.39 -15.17
N ASN A 116 -1.27 6.44 -15.87
CA ASN A 116 -2.12 7.16 -16.79
C ASN A 116 -1.69 6.84 -18.23
N ASN A 117 -2.30 5.82 -18.82
CA ASN A 117 -2.02 5.40 -20.20
C ASN A 117 -0.52 5.19 -20.51
N GLY A 118 0.18 4.50 -19.61
CA GLY A 118 1.61 4.22 -19.72
C GLY A 118 2.54 5.26 -19.08
N ASN A 119 2.02 6.42 -18.69
CA ASN A 119 2.77 7.40 -17.92
C ASN A 119 2.63 7.10 -16.42
N LEU A 120 3.71 6.67 -15.81
CA LEU A 120 3.78 6.41 -14.37
C LEU A 120 4.09 7.69 -13.61
N THR A 121 3.26 7.99 -12.60
CA THR A 121 3.54 9.04 -11.63
C THR A 121 3.67 8.44 -10.24
N ILE A 122 4.63 8.94 -9.46
CA ILE A 122 4.88 8.50 -8.09
C ILE A 122 4.73 9.71 -7.17
N GLU A 123 3.78 9.62 -6.25
CA GLU A 123 3.57 10.61 -5.19
C GLU A 123 4.13 10.04 -3.89
N ALA A 124 5.05 10.75 -3.25
CA ALA A 124 5.65 10.37 -1.97
C ALA A 124 4.95 11.07 -0.79
N ASN A 125 5.20 10.57 0.42
CA ASN A 125 4.67 11.11 1.67
C ASN A 125 3.13 11.18 1.70
N CYS A 126 2.49 10.14 1.23
CA CYS A 126 1.03 10.06 1.20
C CYS A 126 0.45 9.72 2.58
N TYR A 127 -0.68 10.32 2.94
CA TYR A 127 -1.38 9.95 4.16
C TYR A 127 -2.27 8.71 3.95
N PRO A 128 -2.28 7.76 4.90
CA PRO A 128 -3.09 6.54 4.81
C PRO A 128 -4.56 6.80 4.48
N SER A 129 -5.18 7.79 5.14
CA SER A 129 -6.58 8.14 4.93
C SER A 129 -6.87 8.59 3.50
N TYR A 130 -5.95 9.34 2.90
CA TYR A 130 -6.05 9.78 1.51
C TYR A 130 -5.99 8.60 0.54
N LEU A 131 -4.98 7.72 0.71
CA LEU A 131 -4.82 6.55 -0.16
C LEU A 131 -6.00 5.59 -0.07
N ILE A 132 -6.50 5.33 1.15
CA ILE A 132 -7.64 4.45 1.37
C ILE A 132 -8.90 5.00 0.68
N ARG A 133 -9.14 6.30 0.76
CA ARG A 133 -10.26 6.95 0.08
C ARG A 133 -10.15 6.86 -1.44
N ASP A 134 -8.94 7.05 -1.98
CA ASP A 134 -8.68 6.96 -3.41
C ASP A 134 -8.90 5.54 -3.96
N LEU A 135 -8.57 4.51 -3.20
CA LEU A 135 -8.83 3.11 -3.54
C LEU A 135 -10.34 2.80 -3.63
N TYR A 136 -11.14 3.39 -2.76
CA TYR A 136 -12.59 3.24 -2.76
C TYR A 136 -13.27 4.40 -3.47
N SER A 137 -13.17 4.48 -4.77
CA SER A 137 -13.57 5.58 -5.67
C SER A 137 -15.02 6.14 -5.54
N ASN A 138 -15.77 5.75 -4.51
CA ASN A 138 -17.12 6.22 -4.19
C ASN A 138 -17.21 7.19 -3.02
N VAL A 139 -16.10 7.77 -2.60
CA VAL A 139 -16.09 8.66 -1.43
C VAL A 139 -16.14 10.11 -1.88
N SER A 140 -17.08 10.87 -1.33
CA SER A 140 -17.17 12.31 -1.52
C SER A 140 -15.84 13.00 -1.22
N PRO A 141 -15.41 13.97 -2.03
CA PRO A 141 -14.19 14.71 -1.76
C PRO A 141 -14.31 15.50 -0.45
N ASP A 142 -13.17 15.74 0.24
CA ASP A 142 -13.13 16.63 1.39
C ASP A 142 -13.42 18.07 0.97
N PHE A 143 -12.94 18.42 -0.23
CA PHE A 143 -13.15 19.74 -0.83
C PHE A 143 -13.45 19.60 -2.31
N LEU A 144 -14.47 20.30 -2.74
CA LEU A 144 -14.83 20.45 -4.15
C LEU A 144 -14.58 21.91 -4.56
N PHE A 145 -13.62 22.14 -5.45
CA PHE A 145 -13.39 23.44 -6.07
C PHE A 145 -14.12 23.48 -7.41
N LEU A 146 -15.09 24.35 -7.52
CA LEU A 146 -15.74 24.68 -8.77
C LEU A 146 -15.00 25.88 -9.39
N VAL A 147 -14.44 25.70 -10.55
CA VAL A 147 -13.66 26.73 -11.25
C VAL A 147 -14.29 27.04 -12.61
N GLU A 148 -13.99 28.21 -13.14
CA GLU A 148 -14.64 28.69 -14.36
C GLU A 148 -14.19 27.90 -15.59
N ASP A 149 -12.90 27.63 -15.71
CA ASP A 149 -12.29 27.04 -16.90
C ASP A 149 -11.11 26.09 -16.54
N GLU A 150 -10.55 25.46 -17.58
CA GLU A 150 -9.41 24.57 -17.46
C GLU A 150 -8.13 25.28 -16.99
N LEU A 151 -7.96 26.56 -17.34
CA LEU A 151 -6.81 27.35 -16.92
C LEU A 151 -6.85 27.55 -15.40
N SER A 152 -8.01 27.93 -14.87
CA SER A 152 -8.26 28.05 -13.44
C SER A 152 -8.02 26.71 -12.71
N GLN A 153 -8.45 25.60 -13.32
CA GLN A 153 -8.19 24.26 -12.80
C GLN A 153 -6.69 23.97 -12.73
N LEU A 154 -5.94 24.29 -13.78
CA LEU A 154 -4.48 24.10 -13.81
C LEU A 154 -3.78 24.94 -12.73
N VAL A 155 -4.19 26.17 -12.55
CA VAL A 155 -3.63 27.06 -11.51
C VAL A 155 -3.90 26.50 -10.12
N VAL A 156 -5.15 26.12 -9.82
CA VAL A 156 -5.50 25.50 -8.53
C VAL A 156 -4.71 24.21 -8.31
N ASN A 157 -4.64 23.33 -9.30
CA ASN A 157 -3.89 22.09 -9.21
C ASN A 157 -2.40 22.33 -8.93
N LYS A 158 -1.81 23.34 -9.56
CA LYS A 158 -0.40 23.71 -9.34
C LYS A 158 -0.17 24.25 -7.93
N ILE A 159 -1.09 25.04 -7.41
CA ILE A 159 -1.06 25.54 -6.02
C ILE A 159 -1.17 24.38 -5.04
N LEU A 160 -2.16 23.48 -5.22
CA LEU A 160 -2.36 22.31 -4.37
C LEU A 160 -1.13 21.40 -4.33
N SER A 161 -0.47 21.21 -5.48
CA SER A 161 0.77 20.43 -5.57
C SER A 161 1.94 21.14 -4.89
N LYS A 162 2.08 22.47 -5.07
CA LYS A 162 3.17 23.25 -4.45
C LYS A 162 3.12 23.19 -2.93
N TYR A 163 1.94 23.18 -2.35
CA TYR A 163 1.76 23.13 -0.89
C TYR A 163 1.46 21.73 -0.35
N SER A 164 1.58 20.69 -1.20
CA SER A 164 1.36 19.28 -0.84
C SER A 164 -0.02 19.03 -0.17
N LEU A 165 -1.03 19.83 -0.50
CA LEU A 165 -2.35 19.76 0.15
C LEU A 165 -3.13 18.49 -0.21
N ARG A 166 -2.81 17.88 -1.36
CA ARG A 166 -3.42 16.62 -1.80
C ARG A 166 -2.93 15.39 -1.05
N THR A 167 -1.85 15.49 -0.30
CA THR A 167 -1.32 14.36 0.47
C THR A 167 -2.18 14.01 1.68
N SER A 168 -2.94 14.99 2.20
CA SER A 168 -3.77 14.83 3.40
C SER A 168 -5.27 14.98 3.15
N LYS A 169 -5.67 15.52 1.99
CA LYS A 169 -7.06 15.83 1.64
C LYS A 169 -7.42 15.37 0.24
N LEU A 170 -8.61 14.80 0.11
CA LEU A 170 -9.16 14.47 -1.20
C LEU A 170 -9.80 15.73 -1.78
N ILE A 171 -9.12 16.35 -2.75
CA ILE A 171 -9.54 17.61 -3.34
C ILE A 171 -9.86 17.37 -4.81
N HIS A 172 -11.12 17.61 -5.19
CA HIS A 172 -11.55 17.63 -6.58
C HIS A 172 -11.65 19.08 -7.06
N CYS A 173 -11.15 19.33 -8.27
CA CYS A 173 -11.26 20.61 -8.94
C CYS A 173 -11.93 20.40 -10.29
N VAL A 174 -13.11 20.98 -10.47
CA VAL A 174 -13.97 20.74 -11.63
C VAL A 174 -14.19 22.05 -12.39
N PRO A 175 -13.81 22.16 -13.67
CA PRO A 175 -14.15 23.29 -14.52
C PRO A 175 -15.61 23.16 -14.96
N VAL A 176 -16.39 24.23 -14.82
CA VAL A 176 -17.84 24.24 -15.09
C VAL A 176 -18.27 25.18 -16.21
N GLY A 177 -17.32 25.83 -16.89
CA GLY A 177 -17.59 26.57 -18.12
C GLY A 177 -18.19 27.95 -17.92
N GLY A 178 -17.78 28.71 -16.91
CA GLY A 178 -18.15 30.11 -16.68
C GLY A 178 -18.68 30.37 -15.29
N TRP A 179 -18.55 31.61 -14.82
CA TRP A 179 -18.91 32.00 -13.45
C TRP A 179 -20.40 31.78 -13.12
N GLN A 180 -21.30 31.92 -14.09
CA GLN A 180 -22.72 31.67 -13.89
C GLN A 180 -23.01 30.21 -13.57
N ASN A 181 -22.38 29.29 -14.34
CA ASN A 181 -22.48 27.86 -14.10
C ASN A 181 -21.89 27.45 -12.72
N VAL A 182 -20.82 28.14 -12.27
CA VAL A 182 -20.27 27.94 -10.93
C VAL A 182 -21.33 28.25 -9.86
N LEU A 183 -22.04 29.38 -9.99
CA LEU A 183 -23.07 29.77 -9.04
C LEU A 183 -24.29 28.85 -9.08
N GLU A 184 -24.73 28.45 -10.26
CA GLU A 184 -25.88 27.55 -10.42
C GLU A 184 -25.58 26.18 -9.84
N LEU A 185 -24.44 25.58 -10.18
CA LEU A 185 -24.03 24.27 -9.66
C LEU A 185 -23.83 24.30 -8.15
N HIS A 186 -23.22 25.37 -7.62
CA HIS A 186 -23.09 25.56 -6.18
C HIS A 186 -24.44 25.56 -5.46
N LYS A 187 -25.42 26.34 -5.98
CA LYS A 187 -26.78 26.40 -5.43
C LYS A 187 -27.47 25.03 -5.47
N GLU A 188 -27.30 24.31 -6.59
CA GLU A 188 -27.89 22.98 -6.74
C GLU A 188 -27.31 21.96 -5.76
N LEU A 189 -25.99 21.91 -5.63
CA LEU A 189 -25.29 21.01 -4.68
C LEU A 189 -25.68 21.33 -3.23
N TYR A 190 -25.79 22.60 -2.89
CA TYR A 190 -26.22 23.05 -1.56
C TYR A 190 -27.69 22.67 -1.28
N SER A 191 -28.59 22.90 -2.24
CA SER A 191 -30.02 22.58 -2.08
C SER A 191 -30.28 21.08 -1.93
N LYS A 192 -29.50 20.24 -2.62
CA LYS A 192 -29.59 18.78 -2.55
C LYS A 192 -28.83 18.17 -1.35
N LYS A 193 -28.23 19.00 -0.50
CA LYS A 193 -27.39 18.55 0.64
C LYS A 193 -26.32 17.51 0.25
N VAL A 194 -25.76 17.65 -0.93
CA VAL A 194 -24.65 16.79 -1.41
C VAL A 194 -23.34 17.20 -0.74
N LEU A 195 -23.23 18.48 -0.37
CA LEU A 195 -22.13 19.01 0.42
C LEU A 195 -22.66 19.24 1.85
N GLY A 196 -22.21 18.43 2.77
CA GLY A 196 -22.52 18.55 4.20
C GLY A 196 -21.73 19.66 4.88
#